data_da20f06049ebfa7546cca5f46113628c
#
_entry.id   da20f06049ebfa7546cca5f46113628c
#
_cell.length_a   1.000
_cell.length_b   1.000
_cell.length_c   1.000
_cell.angle_alpha   90.00
_cell.angle_beta   90.00
_cell.angle_gamma   90.00
#
_symmetry.space_group_name_H-M   'P 1'
#
loop_
_entity.id
_entity.type
_entity.pdbx_description
1 polymer ?
#
loop_
_entity_poly.entity_id
_entity_poly.type
_entity_poly.pdbx_seq_one_letter_code
_entity_poly.pdbx_strand_id
1 'polypeptide(L)'
;TNKDPVSMGQAMNSFAMAIEKASENPAFQTEKWATFLKNAAVWCTSEILKKDWVPRSTAEAFFIAPLIKSSALFDENKFFKAAIKVADYYYNEYYLKQIPYWGGTLDASGEDKEGAWAAFQGFLAAYEVTKDKKYLSAATHAGYTCLSYAVVWDIPMPPGRLEANNFKARGWTVVSPQNQHLDVYGVLIAPSIYKLGVLLDKPKLKEFSKVMYLSCGQMISPEGIHGEQIQHTNFAQRGNMSDVYRLRGGYAEDWTVFWITAHFITAAAEFASMDVNLSSFN
;
A
#
# COMPACT_ATOMS: atom_id res chain seq x y z
N THR A 1 0.21 -9.46 -20.71
CA THR A 1 0.18 -9.47 -19.25
C THR A 1 0.97 -8.29 -18.73
N ASN A 2 0.35 -7.48 -17.88
CA ASN A 2 1.05 -6.40 -17.21
C ASN A 2 2.12 -7.00 -16.29
N LYS A 3 3.35 -6.51 -16.40
CA LYS A 3 4.50 -6.94 -15.59
C LYS A 3 4.94 -5.83 -14.62
N ASP A 4 4.09 -4.83 -14.44
CA ASP A 4 4.31 -3.78 -13.49
C ASP A 4 4.33 -4.35 -12.06
N PRO A 5 5.40 -4.14 -11.27
CA PRO A 5 5.54 -4.73 -9.95
C PRO A 5 4.45 -4.30 -8.97
N VAL A 6 4.00 -3.05 -9.05
CA VAL A 6 2.96 -2.52 -8.16
C VAL A 6 1.65 -3.26 -8.41
N SER A 7 1.13 -3.20 -9.63
CA SER A 7 -0.15 -3.83 -9.99
C SER A 7 -0.10 -5.34 -9.81
N MET A 8 0.99 -5.98 -10.25
CA MET A 8 1.12 -7.43 -10.19
C MET A 8 1.31 -7.92 -8.75
N GLY A 9 2.16 -7.26 -7.98
CA GLY A 9 2.41 -7.62 -6.59
C GLY A 9 1.16 -7.49 -5.72
N GLN A 10 0.42 -6.38 -5.88
CA GLN A 10 -0.84 -6.17 -5.15
C GLN A 10 -1.93 -7.16 -5.56
N ALA A 11 -2.07 -7.44 -6.86
CA ALA A 11 -3.00 -8.46 -7.33
C ALA A 11 -2.66 -9.85 -6.76
N MET A 12 -1.39 -10.25 -6.79
CA MET A 12 -0.95 -11.52 -6.20
C MET A 12 -1.23 -11.59 -4.70
N ASN A 13 -0.98 -10.50 -3.96
CA ASN A 13 -1.25 -10.45 -2.53
C ASN A 13 -2.74 -10.58 -2.23
N SER A 14 -3.59 -9.86 -2.97
CA SER A 14 -5.04 -9.92 -2.83
C SER A 14 -5.59 -11.32 -3.17
N PHE A 15 -5.11 -11.95 -4.25
CA PHE A 15 -5.50 -13.32 -4.59
C PHE A 15 -5.04 -14.33 -3.54
N ALA A 16 -3.84 -14.19 -2.99
CA ALA A 16 -3.37 -15.07 -1.93
C ALA A 16 -4.27 -14.99 -0.69
N MET A 17 -4.62 -13.78 -0.25
CA MET A 17 -5.55 -13.57 0.86
C MET A 17 -6.96 -14.11 0.56
N ALA A 18 -7.46 -13.88 -0.65
CA ALA A 18 -8.79 -14.35 -1.06
C ALA A 18 -8.85 -15.89 -1.08
N ILE A 19 -7.82 -16.56 -1.59
CA ILE A 19 -7.74 -18.03 -1.62
C ILE A 19 -7.68 -18.57 -0.19
N GLU A 20 -6.82 -18.00 0.65
CA GLU A 20 -6.68 -18.40 2.05
C GLU A 20 -8.03 -18.35 2.78
N LYS A 21 -8.77 -17.25 2.64
CA LYS A 21 -10.08 -17.09 3.28
C LYS A 21 -11.19 -17.90 2.62
N ALA A 22 -11.22 -17.97 1.31
CA ALA A 22 -12.24 -18.72 0.59
C ALA A 22 -12.09 -20.24 0.79
N SER A 23 -10.90 -20.75 1.08
CA SER A 23 -10.69 -22.18 1.39
C SER A 23 -11.44 -22.63 2.65
N GLU A 24 -11.81 -21.71 3.53
CA GLU A 24 -12.62 -21.97 4.72
C GLU A 24 -14.11 -22.22 4.37
N ASN A 25 -14.54 -21.91 3.15
CA ASN A 25 -15.94 -22.04 2.71
C ASN A 25 -16.04 -22.74 1.34
N PRO A 26 -16.58 -23.98 1.27
CA PRO A 26 -16.63 -24.77 0.04
C PRO A 26 -17.54 -24.18 -1.04
N ALA A 27 -18.34 -23.15 -0.76
CA ALA A 27 -19.14 -22.47 -1.76
C ALA A 27 -18.30 -21.64 -2.76
N PHE A 28 -17.04 -21.34 -2.43
CA PHE A 28 -16.15 -20.58 -3.30
C PHE A 28 -15.30 -21.51 -4.17
N GLN A 29 -15.34 -21.26 -5.48
CA GLN A 29 -14.50 -21.95 -6.47
C GLN A 29 -13.20 -21.17 -6.64
N THR A 30 -12.12 -21.63 -6.02
CA THR A 30 -10.84 -20.90 -5.97
C THR A 30 -9.83 -21.35 -7.03
N GLU A 31 -10.13 -22.38 -7.84
CA GLU A 31 -9.16 -23.01 -8.75
C GLU A 31 -8.58 -22.04 -9.77
N LYS A 32 -9.42 -21.15 -10.31
CA LYS A 32 -8.96 -20.14 -11.29
C LYS A 32 -8.05 -19.10 -10.62
N TRP A 33 -8.37 -18.72 -9.39
CA TRP A 33 -7.56 -17.79 -8.62
C TRP A 33 -6.21 -18.41 -8.24
N ALA A 34 -6.23 -19.65 -7.80
CA ALA A 34 -5.03 -20.42 -7.48
C ALA A 34 -4.14 -20.62 -8.71
N THR A 35 -4.73 -20.93 -9.86
CA THR A 35 -4.01 -21.04 -11.12
C THR A 35 -3.34 -19.73 -11.52
N PHE A 36 -4.06 -18.61 -11.43
CA PHE A 36 -3.48 -17.28 -11.69
C PHE A 36 -2.31 -17.00 -10.76
N LEU A 37 -2.54 -17.14 -9.46
CA LEU A 37 -1.52 -16.85 -8.44
C LEU A 37 -0.28 -17.73 -8.61
N LYS A 38 -0.46 -19.04 -8.84
CA LYS A 38 0.64 -19.96 -9.04
C LYS A 38 1.47 -19.61 -10.28
N ASN A 39 0.81 -19.30 -11.40
CA ASN A 39 1.50 -18.90 -12.64
C ASN A 39 2.28 -17.59 -12.45
N ALA A 40 1.70 -16.61 -11.77
CA ALA A 40 2.36 -15.36 -11.43
C ALA A 40 3.57 -15.59 -10.51
N ALA A 41 3.41 -16.39 -9.46
CA ALA A 41 4.50 -16.72 -8.54
C ALA A 41 5.65 -17.49 -9.24
N VAL A 42 5.33 -18.41 -10.14
CA VAL A 42 6.35 -19.12 -10.96
C VAL A 42 7.12 -18.13 -11.82
N TRP A 43 6.41 -17.23 -12.53
CA TRP A 43 7.06 -16.22 -13.36
C TRP A 43 7.96 -15.29 -12.54
N CYS A 44 7.44 -14.69 -11.45
CA CYS A 44 8.23 -13.81 -10.58
C CYS A 44 9.49 -14.53 -10.05
N THR A 45 9.31 -15.76 -9.57
CA THR A 45 10.42 -16.56 -9.04
C THR A 45 11.48 -16.84 -10.11
N SER A 46 11.06 -17.17 -11.34
CA SER A 46 12.00 -17.42 -12.44
C SER A 46 12.83 -16.20 -12.79
N GLU A 47 12.26 -15.00 -12.70
CA GLU A 47 12.98 -13.75 -12.93
C GLU A 47 13.91 -13.42 -11.74
N ILE A 48 13.38 -13.45 -10.52
CA ILE A 48 14.11 -13.06 -9.30
C ILE A 48 15.31 -14.00 -9.03
N LEU A 49 15.19 -15.29 -9.31
CA LEU A 49 16.27 -16.23 -9.04
C LEU A 49 17.37 -16.24 -10.09
N LYS A 50 17.27 -15.46 -11.18
CA LYS A 50 18.39 -15.28 -12.10
C LYS A 50 19.62 -14.73 -11.36
N LYS A 51 20.80 -15.13 -11.81
CA LYS A 51 22.07 -14.75 -11.17
C LYS A 51 22.32 -13.23 -11.23
N ASP A 52 21.91 -12.62 -12.32
CA ASP A 52 22.09 -11.20 -12.65
C ASP A 52 20.85 -10.34 -12.34
N TRP A 53 19.89 -10.88 -11.57
CA TRP A 53 18.70 -10.14 -11.21
C TRP A 53 19.04 -8.92 -10.35
N VAL A 54 18.59 -7.77 -10.81
CA VAL A 54 18.63 -6.49 -10.09
C VAL A 54 17.28 -5.81 -10.31
N PRO A 55 16.61 -5.34 -9.27
CA PRO A 55 15.34 -4.62 -9.41
C PRO A 55 15.57 -3.24 -10.03
N ARG A 56 14.54 -2.72 -10.71
CA ARG A 56 14.57 -1.38 -11.31
C ARG A 56 14.32 -0.28 -10.30
N SER A 57 13.48 -0.58 -9.31
CA SER A 57 13.08 0.34 -8.25
C SER A 57 12.76 -0.43 -6.98
N THR A 58 12.20 0.22 -5.96
CA THR A 58 11.74 -0.48 -4.76
C THR A 58 10.39 -1.19 -4.97
N ALA A 59 9.70 -0.94 -6.08
CA ALA A 59 8.39 -1.53 -6.34
C ALA A 59 8.40 -3.07 -6.39
N GLU A 60 9.51 -3.69 -6.79
CA GLU A 60 9.63 -5.15 -6.78
C GLU A 60 9.57 -5.76 -5.37
N ALA A 61 9.69 -4.95 -4.32
CA ALA A 61 9.44 -5.40 -2.95
C ALA A 61 7.97 -5.83 -2.73
N PHE A 62 7.03 -5.38 -3.55
CA PHE A 62 5.66 -5.89 -3.55
C PHE A 62 5.53 -7.38 -3.87
N PHE A 63 6.56 -8.01 -4.42
CA PHE A 63 6.56 -9.46 -4.64
C PHE A 63 6.89 -10.27 -3.38
N ILE A 64 7.46 -9.67 -2.34
CA ILE A 64 7.90 -10.40 -1.14
C ILE A 64 6.72 -11.07 -0.43
N ALA A 65 5.73 -10.30 -0.03
CA ALA A 65 4.57 -10.80 0.72
C ALA A 65 3.79 -11.89 -0.05
N PRO A 66 3.39 -11.68 -1.32
CA PRO A 66 2.64 -12.70 -2.05
C PRO A 66 3.47 -13.95 -2.38
N LEU A 67 4.77 -13.85 -2.57
CA LEU A 67 5.62 -15.03 -2.76
C LEU A 67 5.74 -15.85 -1.47
N ILE A 68 5.82 -15.22 -0.30
CA ILE A 68 5.77 -15.90 0.99
C ILE A 68 4.45 -16.66 1.15
N LYS A 69 3.31 -15.99 0.91
CA LYS A 69 1.98 -16.63 0.96
C LYS A 69 1.84 -17.75 -0.06
N SER A 70 2.30 -17.54 -1.28
CA SER A 70 2.29 -18.58 -2.32
C SER A 70 3.13 -19.78 -1.95
N SER A 71 4.26 -19.59 -1.25
CA SER A 71 5.07 -20.70 -0.75
C SER A 71 4.29 -21.59 0.21
N ALA A 72 3.53 -20.99 1.12
CA ALA A 72 2.68 -21.74 2.05
C ALA A 72 1.48 -22.39 1.35
N LEU A 73 0.78 -21.65 0.46
CA LEU A 73 -0.41 -22.16 -0.22
C LEU A 73 -0.14 -23.32 -1.17
N PHE A 74 1.02 -23.34 -1.81
CA PHE A 74 1.37 -24.35 -2.83
C PHE A 74 2.44 -25.34 -2.38
N ASP A 75 2.93 -25.24 -1.15
CA ASP A 75 4.05 -26.04 -0.61
C ASP A 75 5.29 -26.00 -1.52
N GLU A 76 5.66 -24.79 -1.98
CA GLU A 76 6.77 -24.59 -2.92
C GLU A 76 7.86 -23.67 -2.35
N ASN A 77 8.87 -24.24 -1.73
CA ASN A 77 9.97 -23.52 -1.09
C ASN A 77 10.75 -22.56 -2.02
N LYS A 78 10.70 -22.78 -3.35
CA LYS A 78 11.35 -21.86 -4.29
C LYS A 78 10.76 -20.44 -4.25
N PHE A 79 9.46 -20.28 -3.95
CA PHE A 79 8.81 -18.99 -3.82
C PHE A 79 9.32 -18.25 -2.57
N PHE A 80 9.47 -18.96 -1.46
CA PHE A 80 10.07 -18.43 -0.25
C PHE A 80 11.52 -17.96 -0.49
N LYS A 81 12.34 -18.77 -1.16
CA LYS A 81 13.72 -18.39 -1.50
C LYS A 81 13.77 -17.12 -2.34
N ALA A 82 12.87 -16.98 -3.32
CA ALA A 82 12.79 -15.77 -4.14
C ALA A 82 12.39 -14.56 -3.29
N ALA A 83 11.39 -14.70 -2.42
CA ALA A 83 10.95 -13.62 -1.53
C ALA A 83 12.07 -13.13 -0.62
N ILE A 84 12.82 -14.05 0.01
CA ILE A 84 13.93 -13.69 0.90
C ILE A 84 15.09 -13.07 0.12
N LYS A 85 15.37 -13.54 -1.10
CA LYS A 85 16.37 -12.89 -1.97
C LYS A 85 16.03 -11.43 -2.22
N VAL A 86 14.77 -11.11 -2.52
CA VAL A 86 14.30 -9.72 -2.71
C VAL A 86 14.44 -8.92 -1.41
N ALA A 87 13.98 -9.48 -0.28
CA ALA A 87 14.07 -8.82 1.02
C ALA A 87 15.53 -8.52 1.42
N ASP A 88 16.42 -9.49 1.25
CA ASP A 88 17.85 -9.30 1.52
C ASP A 88 18.50 -8.27 0.60
N TYR A 89 18.11 -8.23 -0.68
CA TYR A 89 18.58 -7.22 -1.61
C TYR A 89 18.24 -5.82 -1.10
N TYR A 90 16.97 -5.55 -0.80
CA TYR A 90 16.56 -4.23 -0.31
C TYR A 90 17.10 -3.90 1.08
N TYR A 91 17.28 -4.90 1.94
CA TYR A 91 17.95 -4.68 3.21
C TYR A 91 19.39 -4.21 3.01
N ASN A 92 20.17 -4.91 2.17
CA ASN A 92 21.59 -4.63 1.99
C ASN A 92 21.85 -3.40 1.11
N GLU A 93 21.08 -3.25 0.03
CA GLU A 93 21.33 -2.22 -0.97
C GLU A 93 20.61 -0.91 -0.70
N TYR A 94 19.46 -0.95 -0.01
CA TYR A 94 18.67 0.24 0.29
C TYR A 94 18.75 0.62 1.77
N TYR A 95 18.29 -0.24 2.67
CA TYR A 95 18.21 0.11 4.08
C TYR A 95 19.58 0.40 4.69
N LEU A 96 20.57 -0.50 4.55
CA LEU A 96 21.90 -0.29 5.12
C LEU A 96 22.66 0.87 4.47
N LYS A 97 22.43 1.12 3.18
CA LYS A 97 23.08 2.21 2.43
C LYS A 97 22.30 3.51 2.46
N GLN A 98 21.14 3.53 3.11
CA GLN A 98 20.26 4.70 3.19
C GLN A 98 19.89 5.25 1.80
N ILE A 99 19.65 4.34 0.84
CA ILE A 99 19.15 4.71 -0.48
C ILE A 99 17.66 5.02 -0.37
N PRO A 100 17.15 6.11 -0.97
CA PRO A 100 15.73 6.45 -0.98
C PRO A 100 14.88 5.34 -1.60
N TYR A 101 13.68 5.09 -1.04
CA TYR A 101 12.71 4.17 -1.62
C TYR A 101 11.97 4.87 -2.76
N TRP A 102 12.07 4.31 -3.94
CA TRP A 102 11.44 4.84 -5.15
C TRP A 102 10.62 3.77 -5.86
N GLY A 103 9.30 4.01 -6.00
CA GLY A 103 8.39 3.08 -6.67
C GLY A 103 8.53 3.05 -8.18
N GLY A 104 8.96 4.15 -8.76
CA GLY A 104 9.17 4.26 -10.20
C GLY A 104 7.89 4.38 -11.02
N THR A 105 6.78 4.79 -10.40
CA THR A 105 5.46 4.81 -11.03
C THR A 105 5.06 6.16 -11.59
N LEU A 106 5.01 7.19 -10.77
CA LEU A 106 4.42 8.48 -11.16
C LEU A 106 5.43 9.61 -11.32
N ASP A 107 6.58 9.52 -10.67
CA ASP A 107 7.49 10.64 -10.56
C ASP A 107 8.90 10.32 -11.05
N ALA A 108 9.72 11.36 -11.09
CA ALA A 108 11.14 11.23 -11.36
C ALA A 108 11.82 10.34 -10.33
N SER A 109 13.04 9.89 -10.63
CA SER A 109 13.85 8.96 -9.82
C SER A 109 14.20 9.52 -8.43
N GLY A 110 13.20 9.70 -7.60
CA GLY A 110 13.32 10.21 -6.23
C GLY A 110 12.52 9.38 -5.26
N GLU A 111 12.66 9.68 -3.98
CA GLU A 111 11.87 9.00 -2.95
C GLU A 111 10.38 9.25 -3.17
N ASP A 112 9.60 8.18 -3.09
CA ASP A 112 8.14 8.26 -3.13
C ASP A 112 7.49 7.32 -2.10
N LYS A 113 6.23 7.55 -1.82
CA LYS A 113 5.45 6.76 -0.88
C LYS A 113 5.28 5.31 -1.35
N GLU A 114 5.12 5.08 -2.64
CA GLU A 114 4.87 3.73 -3.18
C GLU A 114 6.07 2.82 -3.00
N GLY A 115 7.29 3.34 -3.24
CA GLY A 115 8.52 2.62 -2.97
C GLY A 115 8.71 2.32 -1.49
N ALA A 116 8.42 3.30 -0.63
CA ALA A 116 8.46 3.10 0.81
C ALA A 116 7.42 2.07 1.28
N TRP A 117 6.21 2.11 0.74
CA TRP A 117 5.17 1.14 1.04
C TRP A 117 5.51 -0.27 0.58
N ALA A 118 6.06 -0.42 -0.61
CA ALA A 118 6.53 -1.71 -1.12
C ALA A 118 7.58 -2.34 -0.18
N ALA A 119 8.59 -1.56 0.20
CA ALA A 119 9.62 -1.99 1.14
C ALA A 119 9.02 -2.33 2.52
N PHE A 120 8.14 -1.49 3.03
CA PHE A 120 7.48 -1.68 4.32
C PHE A 120 6.69 -2.99 4.38
N GLN A 121 5.80 -3.20 3.42
CA GLN A 121 4.98 -4.41 3.32
C GLN A 121 5.87 -5.66 3.16
N GLY A 122 6.88 -5.57 2.31
CA GLY A 122 7.81 -6.67 2.08
C GLY A 122 8.63 -7.04 3.32
N PHE A 123 9.21 -6.07 4.01
CA PHE A 123 9.99 -6.32 5.23
C PHE A 123 9.12 -6.82 6.38
N LEU A 124 7.90 -6.32 6.54
CA LEU A 124 6.98 -6.87 7.53
C LEU A 124 6.69 -8.35 7.27
N ALA A 125 6.36 -8.71 6.03
CA ALA A 125 6.10 -10.09 5.65
C ALA A 125 7.33 -10.99 5.88
N ALA A 126 8.54 -10.53 5.52
CA ALA A 126 9.76 -11.25 5.78
C ALA A 126 10.02 -11.44 7.28
N TYR A 127 9.78 -10.41 8.09
CA TYR A 127 9.89 -10.52 9.55
C TYR A 127 8.87 -11.51 10.14
N GLU A 128 7.64 -11.50 9.68
CA GLU A 128 6.58 -12.37 10.20
C GLU A 128 6.91 -13.86 10.06
N VAL A 129 7.61 -14.25 9.00
CA VAL A 129 7.96 -15.67 8.75
C VAL A 129 9.33 -16.05 9.26
N THR A 130 10.31 -15.12 9.25
CA THR A 130 11.69 -15.43 9.66
C THR A 130 11.98 -15.10 11.12
N LYS A 131 11.24 -14.15 11.70
CA LYS A 131 11.51 -13.54 13.01
C LYS A 131 12.88 -12.85 13.11
N ASP A 132 13.55 -12.64 11.97
CA ASP A 132 14.83 -11.93 11.94
C ASP A 132 14.62 -10.44 12.15
N LYS A 133 15.18 -9.92 13.24
CA LYS A 133 15.04 -8.52 13.66
C LYS A 133 15.57 -7.51 12.64
N LYS A 134 16.45 -7.93 11.73
CA LYS A 134 16.92 -7.06 10.65
C LYS A 134 15.75 -6.55 9.79
N TYR A 135 14.80 -7.43 9.47
CA TYR A 135 13.62 -7.05 8.69
C TYR A 135 12.65 -6.17 9.48
N LEU A 136 12.51 -6.39 10.80
CA LEU A 136 11.71 -5.48 11.63
C LEU A 136 12.31 -4.07 11.67
N SER A 137 13.64 -3.96 11.78
CA SER A 137 14.32 -2.67 11.75
C SER A 137 14.10 -1.95 10.42
N ALA A 138 14.26 -2.68 9.30
CA ALA A 138 14.02 -2.12 7.96
C ALA A 138 12.54 -1.78 7.73
N ALA A 139 11.61 -2.63 8.20
CA ALA A 139 10.18 -2.34 8.16
C ALA A 139 9.83 -1.09 8.96
N THR A 140 10.45 -0.92 10.14
CA THR A 140 10.24 0.28 10.96
C THR A 140 10.68 1.53 10.22
N HIS A 141 11.85 1.52 9.59
CA HIS A 141 12.34 2.63 8.79
C HIS A 141 11.39 2.95 7.62
N ALA A 142 11.07 1.95 6.80
CA ALA A 142 10.17 2.14 5.66
C ALA A 142 8.76 2.58 6.09
N GLY A 143 8.25 2.07 7.20
CA GLY A 143 6.96 2.47 7.77
C GLY A 143 6.95 3.95 8.22
N TYR A 144 8.00 4.42 8.85
CA TYR A 144 8.13 5.84 9.18
C TYR A 144 8.34 6.70 7.93
N THR A 145 9.02 6.20 6.90
CA THR A 145 9.07 6.88 5.60
C THR A 145 7.66 7.02 5.01
N CYS A 146 6.83 5.97 5.01
CA CYS A 146 5.42 6.09 4.60
C CYS A 146 4.67 7.15 5.41
N LEU A 147 4.87 7.19 6.72
CA LEU A 147 4.20 8.16 7.59
C LEU A 147 4.67 9.61 7.36
N SER A 148 5.86 9.82 6.82
CA SER A 148 6.32 11.16 6.45
C SER A 148 5.51 11.79 5.32
N TYR A 149 4.81 10.96 4.53
CA TYR A 149 3.87 11.39 3.49
C TYR A 149 2.44 11.55 4.01
N ALA A 150 2.16 11.23 5.26
CA ALA A 150 0.83 11.32 5.82
C ALA A 150 0.51 12.73 6.36
N VAL A 151 -0.68 13.21 6.07
CA VAL A 151 -1.18 14.44 6.66
C VAL A 151 -1.62 14.17 8.09
N VAL A 152 -1.06 14.90 9.04
CA VAL A 152 -1.28 14.68 10.48
C VAL A 152 -2.19 15.72 11.13
N TRP A 153 -2.70 16.68 10.36
CA TRP A 153 -3.66 17.70 10.80
C TRP A 153 -4.75 17.94 9.78
N ASP A 154 -5.87 18.49 10.20
CA ASP A 154 -6.93 18.90 9.29
C ASP A 154 -6.60 20.26 8.69
N ILE A 155 -6.48 20.31 7.39
CA ILE A 155 -6.16 21.50 6.63
C ILE A 155 -7.47 22.17 6.25
N PRO A 156 -7.63 23.49 6.52
CA PRO A 156 -8.82 24.21 6.09
C PRO A 156 -9.00 24.14 4.57
N MET A 157 -10.14 23.62 4.14
CA MET A 157 -10.46 23.57 2.72
C MET A 157 -10.97 24.94 2.25
N PRO A 158 -10.63 25.36 1.03
CA PRO A 158 -11.21 26.55 0.45
C PRO A 158 -12.66 26.31 0.09
N PRO A 159 -13.42 27.40 -0.15
CA PRO A 159 -14.80 27.32 -0.62
C PRO A 159 -14.94 26.37 -1.81
N GLY A 160 -15.81 25.38 -1.66
CA GLY A 160 -16.03 24.39 -2.69
C GLY A 160 -16.59 23.06 -2.16
N ARG A 161 -16.53 22.04 -3.00
CA ARG A 161 -17.13 20.73 -2.70
C ARG A 161 -16.52 20.08 -1.47
N LEU A 162 -15.21 20.20 -1.27
CA LEU A 162 -14.54 19.60 -0.11
C LEU A 162 -14.96 20.29 1.19
N GLU A 163 -15.01 21.63 1.20
CA GLU A 163 -15.49 22.39 2.35
C GLU A 163 -16.95 22.07 2.64
N ALA A 164 -17.81 22.08 1.61
CA ALA A 164 -19.23 21.80 1.74
C ALA A 164 -19.52 20.41 2.33
N ASN A 165 -18.64 19.46 2.13
CA ASN A 165 -18.71 18.11 2.70
C ASN A 165 -17.86 17.95 3.97
N ASN A 166 -17.35 19.03 4.54
CA ASN A 166 -16.53 19.01 5.77
C ASN A 166 -15.35 18.04 5.68
N PHE A 167 -14.69 17.94 4.52
CA PHE A 167 -13.60 17.02 4.26
C PHE A 167 -12.45 17.23 5.25
N LYS A 168 -11.93 16.12 5.79
CA LYS A 168 -10.81 16.09 6.73
C LYS A 168 -9.58 15.49 6.05
N ALA A 169 -8.50 16.26 6.01
CA ALA A 169 -7.26 15.85 5.34
C ALA A 169 -6.42 14.87 6.18
N ARG A 170 -6.58 14.88 7.49
CA ARG A 170 -5.80 14.05 8.40
C ARG A 170 -5.97 12.57 8.11
N GLY A 171 -4.86 11.85 7.96
CA GLY A 171 -4.85 10.42 7.61
C GLY A 171 -4.70 10.14 6.13
N TRP A 172 -4.87 11.15 5.27
CA TRP A 172 -4.55 11.06 3.85
C TRP A 172 -3.05 11.07 3.62
N THR A 173 -2.60 10.59 2.46
CA THR A 173 -1.20 10.60 2.08
C THR A 173 -0.97 11.43 0.83
N VAL A 174 0.24 11.97 0.66
CA VAL A 174 0.72 12.53 -0.61
C VAL A 174 1.56 11.48 -1.34
N VAL A 175 1.74 11.64 -2.65
CA VAL A 175 2.47 10.64 -3.46
C VAL A 175 3.97 10.77 -3.29
N SER A 176 4.50 11.98 -3.47
CA SER A 176 5.94 12.26 -3.42
C SER A 176 6.20 13.75 -3.17
N PRO A 177 7.45 14.17 -2.97
CA PRO A 177 7.79 15.59 -2.86
C PRO A 177 7.44 16.40 -4.12
N GLN A 178 7.52 15.80 -5.29
CA GLN A 178 7.17 16.46 -6.55
C GLN A 178 5.69 16.42 -6.84
N ASN A 179 5.02 15.34 -6.45
CA ASN A 179 3.61 15.11 -6.71
C ASN A 179 2.83 15.09 -5.41
N GLN A 180 2.36 16.26 -5.01
CA GLN A 180 1.79 16.51 -3.68
C GLN A 180 0.27 16.37 -3.64
N HIS A 181 -0.37 15.75 -4.61
CA HIS A 181 -1.80 15.49 -4.49
C HIS A 181 -2.09 14.44 -3.41
N LEU A 182 -3.18 14.62 -2.68
CA LEU A 182 -3.66 13.64 -1.71
C LEU A 182 -4.25 12.44 -2.44
N ASP A 183 -3.91 11.27 -2.00
CA ASP A 183 -4.46 10.04 -2.52
C ASP A 183 -5.01 9.14 -1.41
N VAL A 184 -5.82 8.19 -1.82
CA VAL A 184 -6.48 7.22 -0.94
C VAL A 184 -5.54 6.10 -0.48
N TYR A 185 -4.32 6.00 -0.98
CA TYR A 185 -3.41 4.89 -0.66
C TYR A 185 -3.03 4.78 0.81
N GLY A 186 -3.27 5.84 1.58
CA GLY A 186 -3.19 5.75 3.05
C GLY A 186 -4.02 4.60 3.62
N VAL A 187 -5.17 4.27 3.01
CA VAL A 187 -6.01 3.15 3.45
C VAL A 187 -5.31 1.80 3.32
N LEU A 188 -4.52 1.59 2.26
CA LEU A 188 -3.78 0.34 2.05
C LEU A 188 -2.55 0.20 2.97
N ILE A 189 -2.00 1.34 3.41
CA ILE A 189 -0.85 1.36 4.32
C ILE A 189 -1.32 1.18 5.78
N ALA A 190 -2.54 1.60 6.09
CA ALA A 190 -3.09 1.62 7.44
C ALA A 190 -2.98 0.28 8.20
N PRO A 191 -3.35 -0.90 7.64
CA PRO A 191 -3.21 -2.16 8.35
C PRO A 191 -1.76 -2.49 8.70
N SER A 192 -0.81 -2.18 7.81
CA SER A 192 0.62 -2.39 8.06
C SER A 192 1.15 -1.47 9.16
N ILE A 193 0.67 -0.22 9.24
CA ILE A 193 0.99 0.70 10.34
C ILE A 193 0.41 0.20 11.67
N TYR A 194 -0.81 -0.32 11.67
CA TYR A 194 -1.39 -0.95 12.86
C TYR A 194 -0.53 -2.11 13.36
N LYS A 195 -0.18 -3.02 12.46
CA LYS A 195 0.69 -4.16 12.75
C LYS A 195 2.04 -3.73 13.31
N LEU A 196 2.67 -2.73 12.71
CA LEU A 196 3.91 -2.15 13.23
C LEU A 196 3.72 -1.59 14.64
N GLY A 197 2.59 -0.93 14.89
CA GLY A 197 2.23 -0.42 16.21
C GLY A 197 2.09 -1.53 17.27
N VAL A 198 1.58 -2.68 16.88
CA VAL A 198 1.53 -3.88 17.75
C VAL A 198 2.94 -4.41 18.01
N LEU A 199 3.73 -4.61 16.96
CA LEU A 199 5.08 -5.18 17.07
C LEU A 199 6.05 -4.34 17.88
N LEU A 200 5.90 -3.02 17.84
CA LEU A 200 6.76 -2.06 18.54
C LEU A 200 6.18 -1.57 19.88
N ASP A 201 5.02 -2.05 20.27
CA ASP A 201 4.24 -1.52 21.42
C ASP A 201 4.07 0.01 21.36
N LYS A 202 3.61 0.50 20.20
CA LYS A 202 3.39 1.93 19.94
C LYS A 202 1.89 2.21 19.72
N PRO A 203 1.13 2.54 20.78
CA PRO A 203 -0.31 2.80 20.68
C PRO A 203 -0.66 3.91 19.70
N LYS A 204 0.15 4.97 19.61
CA LYS A 204 -0.08 6.07 18.64
C LYS A 204 -0.07 5.62 17.17
N LEU A 205 0.74 4.63 16.83
CA LEU A 205 0.71 4.06 15.46
C LEU A 205 -0.60 3.33 15.20
N LYS A 206 -1.11 2.58 16.18
CA LYS A 206 -2.40 1.89 16.09
C LYS A 206 -3.55 2.89 15.95
N GLU A 207 -3.55 3.94 16.74
CA GLU A 207 -4.56 5.00 16.67
C GLU A 207 -4.53 5.73 15.33
N PHE A 208 -3.33 6.13 14.87
CA PHE A 208 -3.21 6.84 13.62
C PHE A 208 -3.58 5.97 12.41
N SER A 209 -3.30 4.67 12.43
CA SER A 209 -3.74 3.76 11.38
C SER A 209 -5.26 3.72 11.23
N LYS A 210 -6.00 3.79 12.35
CA LYS A 210 -7.45 3.89 12.34
C LYS A 210 -7.91 5.20 11.70
N VAL A 211 -7.24 6.31 12.01
CA VAL A 211 -7.53 7.61 11.38
C VAL A 211 -7.30 7.52 9.87
N MET A 212 -6.19 6.92 9.42
CA MET A 212 -5.92 6.72 8.00
C MET A 212 -7.05 5.94 7.30
N TYR A 213 -7.49 4.84 7.90
CA TYR A 213 -8.57 4.03 7.37
C TYR A 213 -9.89 4.80 7.27
N LEU A 214 -10.32 5.46 8.35
CA LEU A 214 -11.58 6.20 8.39
C LEU A 214 -11.58 7.40 7.45
N SER A 215 -10.50 8.17 7.44
CA SER A 215 -10.40 9.37 6.63
C SER A 215 -10.50 9.08 5.14
N CYS A 216 -9.89 8.01 4.68
CA CYS A 216 -9.97 7.60 3.27
C CYS A 216 -11.40 7.20 2.86
N GLY A 217 -12.24 6.76 3.81
CA GLY A 217 -13.64 6.42 3.58
C GLY A 217 -14.52 7.61 3.16
N GLN A 218 -14.10 8.84 3.42
CA GLN A 218 -14.85 10.04 3.05
C GLN A 218 -15.11 10.15 1.54
N MET A 219 -14.29 9.47 0.73
CA MET A 219 -14.37 9.52 -0.73
C MET A 219 -15.30 8.43 -1.33
N ILE A 220 -15.95 7.64 -0.50
CA ILE A 220 -16.83 6.53 -0.94
C ILE A 220 -18.32 6.93 -0.94
N SER A 221 -18.66 8.10 -0.44
CA SER A 221 -20.06 8.54 -0.35
C SER A 221 -20.68 8.77 -1.72
N PRO A 222 -21.80 8.12 -2.07
CA PRO A 222 -22.51 8.35 -3.33
C PRO A 222 -23.16 9.74 -3.41
N GLU A 223 -23.42 10.36 -2.29
CA GLU A 223 -24.08 11.69 -2.21
C GLU A 223 -23.09 12.84 -2.01
N GLY A 224 -21.87 12.51 -1.63
CA GLY A 224 -20.82 13.47 -1.29
C GLY A 224 -19.71 13.57 -2.30
N ILE A 225 -18.51 13.20 -1.85
CA ILE A 225 -17.28 13.23 -2.63
C ILE A 225 -16.97 11.83 -3.13
N HIS A 226 -16.64 11.69 -4.39
CA HIS A 226 -16.18 10.43 -4.97
C HIS A 226 -14.79 10.58 -5.53
N GLY A 227 -14.04 9.48 -5.51
CA GLY A 227 -12.82 9.39 -6.26
C GLY A 227 -11.60 9.03 -5.46
N GLU A 228 -10.50 8.90 -6.15
CA GLU A 228 -9.24 8.37 -5.64
C GLU A 228 -8.34 9.46 -5.09
N GLN A 229 -8.33 10.59 -5.73
CA GLN A 229 -7.32 11.62 -5.50
C GLN A 229 -7.94 13.00 -5.36
N ILE A 230 -7.32 13.79 -4.51
CA ILE A 230 -7.55 15.23 -4.44
C ILE A 230 -6.29 15.90 -4.95
N GLN A 231 -6.36 16.46 -6.13
CA GLN A 231 -5.27 17.20 -6.71
C GLN A 231 -5.15 18.57 -6.03
N HIS A 232 -3.98 19.18 -6.01
CA HIS A 232 -3.65 20.44 -5.30
C HIS A 232 -3.59 20.34 -3.79
N THR A 233 -2.86 19.41 -3.33
CA THR A 233 -2.63 19.19 -1.92
C THR A 233 -1.63 20.14 -1.28
N ASN A 234 -0.87 20.87 -2.06
CA ASN A 234 -0.16 22.02 -1.52
C ASN A 234 -1.11 23.10 -1.00
N PHE A 235 -2.43 22.83 -1.10
CA PHE A 235 -3.51 23.70 -0.64
C PHE A 235 -3.46 25.11 -1.20
N ALA A 236 -2.57 25.37 -2.12
CA ALA A 236 -2.60 26.56 -2.95
C ALA A 236 -3.73 26.43 -3.98
N GLN A 237 -4.92 26.26 -3.49
CA GLN A 237 -6.15 26.07 -4.25
C GLN A 237 -6.55 27.29 -5.05
N ARG A 238 -5.83 28.36 -4.91
CA ARG A 238 -5.88 29.52 -5.78
C ARG A 238 -4.89 29.44 -6.92
N GLY A 239 -4.41 28.23 -7.20
CA GLY A 239 -3.62 28.01 -8.40
C GLY A 239 -4.35 28.55 -9.61
N ASN A 240 -3.61 28.95 -10.60
CA ASN A 240 -4.16 29.46 -11.85
C ASN A 240 -5.23 28.51 -12.38
N MET A 241 -6.49 28.93 -12.32
CA MET A 241 -7.65 28.14 -12.74
C MET A 241 -7.63 27.82 -14.24
N SER A 242 -6.74 28.43 -15.01
CA SER A 242 -6.52 28.09 -16.41
C SER A 242 -5.67 26.83 -16.62
N ASP A 243 -5.02 26.32 -15.59
CA ASP A 243 -4.28 25.06 -15.65
C ASP A 243 -5.27 23.89 -15.60
N VAL A 244 -5.37 23.14 -16.68
CA VAL A 244 -6.28 21.99 -16.80
C VAL A 244 -6.01 20.94 -15.71
N TYR A 245 -4.78 20.75 -15.34
CA TYR A 245 -4.41 19.88 -14.21
C TYR A 245 -5.00 20.37 -12.89
N ARG A 246 -5.03 21.68 -12.71
CA ARG A 246 -5.55 22.32 -11.50
C ARG A 246 -7.05 22.47 -11.51
N LEU A 247 -7.66 22.46 -12.68
CA LEU A 247 -9.13 22.42 -12.81
C LEU A 247 -9.70 21.06 -12.39
N ARG A 248 -8.94 19.99 -12.51
CA ARG A 248 -9.29 18.69 -11.96
C ARG A 248 -9.11 18.66 -10.44
N GLY A 249 -8.31 19.58 -9.94
CA GLY A 249 -7.90 19.58 -8.57
C GLY A 249 -8.95 20.07 -7.61
N GLY A 250 -8.75 19.73 -6.37
CA GLY A 250 -9.61 20.14 -5.27
C GLY A 250 -10.79 19.21 -5.04
N TYR A 251 -10.99 18.18 -5.84
CA TYR A 251 -12.03 17.16 -5.61
C TYR A 251 -11.74 15.85 -6.33
N ALA A 252 -12.52 14.87 -6.00
CA ALA A 252 -12.42 13.52 -6.45
C ALA A 252 -12.79 13.34 -7.93
N GLU A 253 -12.16 12.38 -8.54
CA GLU A 253 -12.44 11.93 -9.90
C GLU A 253 -13.37 10.71 -9.87
N ASP A 254 -14.51 10.81 -10.53
CA ASP A 254 -15.54 9.76 -10.50
C ASP A 254 -15.07 8.44 -11.13
N TRP A 255 -14.10 8.48 -12.03
CA TRP A 255 -13.61 7.30 -12.76
C TRP A 255 -12.85 6.29 -11.88
N THR A 256 -12.50 6.62 -10.66
CA THR A 256 -11.74 5.77 -9.75
C THR A 256 -12.55 5.19 -8.59
N VAL A 257 -13.87 5.35 -8.59
CA VAL A 257 -14.76 4.93 -7.50
C VAL A 257 -14.60 3.45 -7.14
N PHE A 258 -14.52 2.57 -8.12
CA PHE A 258 -14.35 1.14 -7.86
C PHE A 258 -12.99 0.80 -7.26
N TRP A 259 -11.96 1.52 -7.64
CA TRP A 259 -10.63 1.34 -7.07
C TRP A 259 -10.61 1.66 -5.59
N ILE A 260 -11.17 2.80 -5.20
CA ILE A 260 -11.27 3.18 -3.78
C ILE A 260 -12.02 2.12 -2.97
N THR A 261 -13.16 1.69 -3.47
CA THR A 261 -13.95 0.63 -2.82
C THR A 261 -13.15 -0.65 -2.64
N ALA A 262 -12.40 -1.07 -3.67
CA ALA A 262 -11.55 -2.24 -3.61
C ALA A 262 -10.43 -2.09 -2.56
N HIS A 263 -9.79 -0.93 -2.49
CA HIS A 263 -8.76 -0.65 -1.50
C HIS A 263 -9.30 -0.66 -0.08
N PHE A 264 -10.49 -0.08 0.12
CA PHE A 264 -11.13 -0.03 1.41
C PHE A 264 -11.51 -1.44 1.91
N ILE A 265 -12.06 -2.28 1.02
CA ILE A 265 -12.39 -3.67 1.33
C ILE A 265 -11.12 -4.48 1.63
N THR A 266 -10.05 -4.28 0.86
CA THR A 266 -8.77 -4.97 1.08
C THR A 266 -8.20 -4.62 2.45
N ALA A 267 -8.17 -3.34 2.81
CA ALA A 267 -7.71 -2.91 4.12
C ALA A 267 -8.59 -3.45 5.26
N ALA A 268 -9.92 -3.49 5.06
CA ALA A 268 -10.85 -4.10 6.02
C ALA A 268 -10.54 -5.60 6.22
N ALA A 269 -10.28 -6.34 5.16
CA ALA A 269 -9.91 -7.75 5.22
C ALA A 269 -8.57 -7.96 5.96
N GLU A 270 -7.59 -7.08 5.74
CA GLU A 270 -6.32 -7.13 6.46
C GLU A 270 -6.50 -6.84 7.96
N PHE A 271 -7.29 -5.85 8.34
CA PHE A 271 -7.63 -5.60 9.74
C PHE A 271 -8.35 -6.79 10.38
N ALA A 272 -9.32 -7.37 9.67
CA ALA A 272 -10.03 -8.55 10.15
C ALA A 272 -9.11 -9.76 10.36
N SER A 273 -8.09 -9.94 9.51
CA SER A 273 -7.10 -10.99 9.67
C SER A 273 -6.22 -10.83 10.92
N MET A 274 -6.21 -9.65 11.53
CA MET A 274 -5.53 -9.34 12.79
C MET A 274 -6.48 -9.29 13.98
N ASP A 275 -7.71 -9.77 13.83
CA ASP A 275 -8.79 -9.70 14.83
C ASP A 275 -9.13 -8.27 15.29
N VAL A 276 -8.90 -7.29 14.42
CA VAL A 276 -9.21 -5.89 14.70
C VAL A 276 -10.67 -5.61 14.35
N ASN A 277 -11.44 -5.24 15.35
CA ASN A 277 -12.84 -4.87 15.16
C ASN A 277 -12.93 -3.43 14.60
N LEU A 278 -13.35 -3.31 13.34
CA LEU A 278 -13.50 -2.01 12.66
C LEU A 278 -14.64 -1.17 13.25
N SER A 279 -15.67 -1.78 13.84
CA SER A 279 -16.75 -1.03 14.50
C SER A 279 -16.28 -0.29 15.77
N SER A 280 -15.10 -0.62 16.30
CA SER A 280 -14.48 0.11 17.40
C SER A 280 -13.71 1.34 16.98
N PHE A 281 -13.71 1.67 15.69
CA PHE A 281 -13.08 2.85 15.12
C PHE A 281 -14.03 4.06 15.14
N ASN A 282 -14.54 4.42 16.30
CA ASN A 282 -15.41 5.59 16.50
C ASN A 282 -14.59 6.83 16.84
#